data_327b0ed998e18ed68e15f26ee2f7bcff
#
_entry.id   327b0ed998e18ed68e15f26ee2f7bcff
#
_cell.length_a   1.000
_cell.length_b   1.000
_cell.length_c   1.000
_cell.angle_alpha   90.00
_cell.angle_beta   90.00
_cell.angle_gamma   90.00
#
_symmetry.space_group_name_H-M   'P 1'
#
loop_
_entity.id
_entity.type
_entity.pdbx_description
1 polymer ?
#
loop_
_entity_poly.entity_id
_entity_poly.type
_entity_poly.pdbx_seq_one_letter_code
_entity_poly.pdbx_strand_id
1 'polypeptide(L)'
;IELTKNKDYFVPSRPYLDGITVFILPDDRTAFAALRTGRVLLTTVGSRAISPTEAELIESDPELSKKILVERYASSGKVGLILNTQSPPWTDVRVRRAVSLVLDRQAALKVAKAGVIAGYLNPRTKWGIPTEEILKRPGYRQPKDQDIAEAKRLMAEAGHPNGFEVPLLCRQGVDCEQQAALTVSDLARIGIRARSVPTAANVQTELFGQGQFSAAQYSATSPLSDPDSLLTLYLTGNGRNWSRFSDAQIDAWFKEQARTLDQEKRLAIVRRIEERLLDLEPVPSLFFRDYLRGRSAIVQGFRSGPDVFQDENLEYAWLDK
;
A
#
# COMPACT_ATOMS: atom_id res chain seq x y z
N ILE A 1 -1.30 20.32 19.10
CA ILE A 1 -2.37 19.80 19.95
C ILE A 1 -1.72 19.36 21.25
N GLU A 2 -2.27 19.79 22.37
CA GLU A 2 -1.81 19.38 23.69
C GLU A 2 -2.82 18.43 24.33
N LEU A 3 -2.32 17.31 24.81
CA LEU A 3 -3.09 16.30 25.53
C LEU A 3 -2.54 16.20 26.93
N THR A 4 -3.43 16.14 27.93
CA THR A 4 -3.08 15.94 29.33
C THR A 4 -3.53 14.58 29.82
N LYS A 5 -2.85 14.06 30.83
CA LYS A 5 -3.19 12.78 31.47
C LYS A 5 -4.64 12.78 31.96
N ASN A 6 -5.40 11.78 31.57
CA ASN A 6 -6.70 11.52 32.16
C ASN A 6 -6.50 10.90 33.57
N LYS A 7 -6.91 11.62 34.60
CA LYS A 7 -6.79 11.17 36.00
C LYS A 7 -7.73 10.00 36.33
N ASP A 8 -8.85 9.92 35.61
CA ASP A 8 -9.89 8.89 35.77
C ASP A 8 -9.74 7.78 34.70
N TYR A 9 -8.50 7.53 34.24
CA TYR A 9 -8.27 6.49 33.24
C TYR A 9 -8.60 5.11 33.84
N PHE A 10 -9.34 4.29 33.08
CA PHE A 10 -9.90 3.02 33.56
C PHE A 10 -8.87 1.94 33.92
N VAL A 11 -7.62 2.08 33.43
CA VAL A 11 -6.50 1.19 33.80
C VAL A 11 -5.69 1.85 34.91
N PRO A 12 -5.59 1.24 36.10
CA PRO A 12 -4.82 1.79 37.22
C PRO A 12 -3.36 2.07 36.81
N SER A 13 -2.82 3.18 37.33
CA SER A 13 -1.44 3.63 37.07
C SER A 13 -1.09 4.06 35.65
N ARG A 14 -2.07 4.17 34.75
CA ARG A 14 -1.88 4.63 33.37
C ARG A 14 -2.72 5.85 33.06
N PRO A 15 -2.37 6.59 31.96
CA PRO A 15 -1.10 6.56 31.21
C PRO A 15 0.09 6.96 32.07
N TYR A 16 1.34 6.60 31.68
CA TYR A 16 2.53 6.96 32.45
C TYR A 16 2.95 8.41 32.24
N LEU A 17 2.79 8.94 31.04
CA LEU A 17 3.12 10.33 30.72
C LEU A 17 2.09 11.30 31.32
N ASP A 18 2.53 12.47 31.76
CA ASP A 18 1.66 13.53 32.28
C ASP A 18 0.94 14.27 31.14
N GLY A 19 1.51 14.28 29.96
CA GLY A 19 0.91 14.87 28.76
C GLY A 19 1.69 14.56 27.49
N ILE A 20 1.11 14.89 26.35
CA ILE A 20 1.68 14.70 25.02
C ILE A 20 1.40 15.95 24.19
N THR A 21 2.44 16.50 23.55
CA THR A 21 2.32 17.58 22.57
C THR A 21 2.45 17.00 21.17
N VAL A 22 1.42 17.13 20.35
CA VAL A 22 1.41 16.72 18.96
C VAL A 22 1.69 17.94 18.06
N PHE A 23 2.80 17.89 17.33
CA PHE A 23 3.18 18.89 16.35
C PHE A 23 2.67 18.48 14.97
N ILE A 24 1.88 19.33 14.31
CA ILE A 24 1.47 19.16 12.92
C ILE A 24 2.52 19.86 12.06
N LEU A 25 3.41 19.07 11.46
CA LEU A 25 4.52 19.59 10.66
C LEU A 25 4.15 19.56 9.16
N PRO A 26 4.57 20.56 8.37
CA PRO A 26 4.07 20.75 7.00
C PRO A 26 4.62 19.71 6.01
N ASP A 27 5.82 19.20 6.25
CA ASP A 27 6.53 18.29 5.34
C ASP A 27 7.46 17.31 6.09
N ASP A 28 7.88 16.27 5.39
CA ASP A 28 8.68 15.17 5.95
C ASP A 28 10.07 15.63 6.36
N ARG A 29 10.70 16.56 5.65
CA ARG A 29 12.04 17.08 5.97
C ARG A 29 12.02 17.84 7.30
N THR A 30 11.01 18.67 7.51
CA THR A 30 10.80 19.40 8.78
C THR A 30 10.53 18.41 9.92
N ALA A 31 9.76 17.35 9.67
CA ALA A 31 9.48 16.31 10.65
C ALA A 31 10.76 15.55 11.04
N PHE A 32 11.57 15.16 10.08
CA PHE A 32 12.84 14.50 10.31
C PHE A 32 13.86 15.39 11.05
N ALA A 33 13.95 16.67 10.68
CA ALA A 33 14.79 17.63 11.40
C ALA A 33 14.37 17.80 12.86
N ALA A 34 13.06 17.84 13.13
CA ALA A 34 12.52 17.93 14.49
C ALA A 34 12.84 16.66 15.32
N LEU A 35 12.80 15.48 14.70
CA LEU A 35 13.22 14.23 15.34
C LEU A 35 14.72 14.23 15.68
N ARG A 36 15.58 14.64 14.74
CA ARG A 36 17.03 14.70 14.91
C ARG A 36 17.47 15.65 16.04
N THR A 37 16.75 16.74 16.20
CA THR A 37 17.04 17.74 17.25
C THR A 37 16.40 17.40 18.60
N GLY A 38 15.62 16.32 18.70
CA GLY A 38 14.90 15.94 19.92
C GLY A 38 13.68 16.81 20.21
N ARG A 39 13.28 17.72 19.32
CA ARG A 39 12.03 18.50 19.45
C ARG A 39 10.80 17.59 19.35
N VAL A 40 10.90 16.54 18.54
CA VAL A 40 9.93 15.46 18.41
C VAL A 40 10.62 14.16 18.86
N LEU A 41 9.97 13.40 19.72
CA LEU A 41 10.53 12.15 20.26
C LEU A 41 10.01 10.91 19.55
N LEU A 42 8.91 11.04 18.81
CA LEU A 42 8.26 9.94 18.10
C LEU A 42 7.59 10.48 16.84
N THR A 43 7.84 9.85 15.69
CA THR A 43 7.05 10.12 14.47
C THR A 43 5.84 9.20 14.45
N THR A 44 4.68 9.73 14.08
CA THR A 44 3.45 8.94 14.00
C THR A 44 3.32 8.21 12.67
N VAL A 45 2.48 7.19 12.64
CA VAL A 45 2.14 6.42 11.44
C VAL A 45 1.27 7.26 10.49
N GLY A 46 1.38 6.96 9.22
CA GLY A 46 0.58 7.60 8.17
C GLY A 46 1.43 8.46 7.25
N SER A 47 1.18 9.74 7.18
CA SER A 47 1.80 10.61 6.16
C SER A 47 3.19 11.15 6.53
N ARG A 48 3.72 10.87 7.73
CA ARG A 48 4.93 11.54 8.28
C ARG A 48 5.87 10.59 9.01
N ALA A 49 5.84 9.31 8.67
CA ALA A 49 6.88 8.38 9.05
C ALA A 49 8.21 8.77 8.38
N ILE A 50 9.33 8.28 8.88
CA ILE A 50 10.62 8.52 8.21
C ILE A 50 10.66 7.75 6.87
N SER A 51 11.32 8.33 5.88
CA SER A 51 11.55 7.68 4.59
C SER A 51 12.63 6.59 4.73
N PRO A 52 12.68 5.62 3.79
CA PRO A 52 13.76 4.64 3.75
C PRO A 52 15.17 5.25 3.70
N THR A 53 15.34 6.37 3.01
CA THR A 53 16.62 7.09 2.94
C THR A 53 17.00 7.73 4.29
N GLU A 54 16.02 8.26 5.01
CA GLU A 54 16.25 8.79 6.37
C GLU A 54 16.54 7.69 7.37
N ALA A 55 15.90 6.52 7.23
CA ALA A 55 16.20 5.35 8.03
C ALA A 55 17.65 4.88 7.80
N GLU A 56 18.09 4.77 6.54
CA GLU A 56 19.47 4.44 6.19
C GLU A 56 20.47 5.47 6.78
N LEU A 57 20.13 6.76 6.75
CA LEU A 57 20.96 7.81 7.34
C LEU A 57 21.08 7.64 8.85
N ILE A 58 19.97 7.37 9.56
CA ILE A 58 20.01 7.13 11.01
C ILE A 58 20.89 5.90 11.32
N GLU A 59 20.69 4.81 10.61
CA GLU A 59 21.34 3.53 10.87
C GLU A 59 22.84 3.53 10.52
N SER A 60 23.25 4.35 9.53
CA SER A 60 24.64 4.49 9.13
C SER A 60 25.44 5.49 9.98
N ASP A 61 24.78 6.38 10.72
CA ASP A 61 25.43 7.36 11.60
C ASP A 61 25.49 6.84 13.05
N PRO A 62 26.70 6.55 13.61
CA PRO A 62 26.85 5.99 14.93
C PRO A 62 26.30 6.87 16.08
N GLU A 63 26.22 8.18 15.89
CA GLU A 63 25.68 9.09 16.90
C GLU A 63 24.17 9.23 16.79
N LEU A 64 23.62 9.19 15.59
CA LEU A 64 22.16 9.19 15.38
C LEU A 64 21.53 7.87 15.82
N SER A 65 22.15 6.73 15.50
CA SER A 65 21.64 5.40 15.85
C SER A 65 21.58 5.13 17.36
N LYS A 66 22.40 5.82 18.15
CA LYS A 66 22.30 5.80 19.62
C LYS A 66 21.10 6.60 20.14
N LYS A 67 20.68 7.62 19.42
CA LYS A 67 19.65 8.57 19.86
C LYS A 67 18.28 8.26 19.28
N ILE A 68 18.24 7.69 18.08
CA ILE A 68 17.00 7.43 17.32
C ILE A 68 16.98 5.97 16.87
N LEU A 69 15.94 5.28 17.26
CA LEU A 69 15.67 3.90 16.82
C LEU A 69 14.76 3.93 15.60
N VAL A 70 15.12 3.17 14.59
CA VAL A 70 14.28 2.94 13.40
C VAL A 70 13.43 1.71 13.64
N GLU A 71 12.13 1.89 13.72
CA GLU A 71 11.18 0.79 13.84
C GLU A 71 10.57 0.49 12.48
N ARG A 72 10.62 -0.78 12.07
CA ARG A 72 10.01 -1.29 10.83
C ARG A 72 8.83 -2.17 11.19
N TYR A 73 7.70 -1.91 10.58
CA TYR A 73 6.52 -2.75 10.78
C TYR A 73 5.74 -2.92 9.48
N ALA A 74 5.17 -4.11 9.34
CA ALA A 74 4.31 -4.43 8.21
C ALA A 74 3.11 -3.49 8.20
N SER A 75 2.82 -2.90 7.06
CA SER A 75 1.62 -2.09 6.92
C SER A 75 0.59 -2.78 6.05
N SER A 76 -0.66 -2.36 6.17
CA SER A 76 -1.74 -2.71 5.27
C SER A 76 -1.74 -1.87 3.97
N GLY A 77 -0.69 -1.05 3.76
CA GLY A 77 -0.56 -0.17 2.61
C GLY A 77 -0.18 -0.92 1.34
N LYS A 78 -1.17 -1.20 0.50
CA LYS A 78 -1.00 -1.81 -0.82
C LYS A 78 -0.61 -0.76 -1.85
N VAL A 79 0.42 -1.02 -2.64
CA VAL A 79 0.81 -0.23 -3.82
C VAL A 79 0.48 -1.02 -5.08
N GLY A 80 -0.10 -0.37 -6.07
CA GLY A 80 -0.50 -1.01 -7.32
C GLY A 80 -0.90 0.00 -8.39
N LEU A 81 -1.46 -0.52 -9.47
CA LEU A 81 -1.94 0.26 -10.60
C LEU A 81 -3.47 0.13 -10.68
N ILE A 82 -4.20 1.20 -10.43
CA ILE A 82 -5.65 1.19 -10.61
C ILE A 82 -6.01 1.46 -12.07
N LEU A 83 -6.86 0.60 -12.63
CA LEU A 83 -7.38 0.68 -13.99
C LEU A 83 -8.89 0.95 -13.93
N ASN A 84 -9.38 1.92 -14.68
CA ASN A 84 -10.82 2.17 -14.76
C ASN A 84 -11.49 1.11 -15.64
N THR A 85 -12.00 0.05 -15.06
CA THR A 85 -12.52 -1.11 -15.78
C THR A 85 -13.80 -0.84 -16.60
N GLN A 86 -14.38 0.35 -16.49
CA GLN A 86 -15.49 0.79 -17.33
C GLN A 86 -15.05 1.63 -18.54
N SER A 87 -13.75 1.96 -18.63
CA SER A 87 -13.19 2.74 -19.74
C SER A 87 -12.32 1.87 -20.64
N PRO A 88 -12.56 1.85 -21.98
CA PRO A 88 -11.64 1.19 -22.89
C PRO A 88 -10.22 1.79 -22.76
N PRO A 89 -9.16 0.97 -22.91
CA PRO A 89 -9.18 -0.45 -23.25
C PRO A 89 -9.28 -1.38 -22.01
N TRP A 90 -9.42 -0.84 -20.82
CA TRP A 90 -9.40 -1.57 -19.54
C TRP A 90 -10.65 -2.42 -19.29
N THR A 91 -11.70 -2.27 -20.11
CA THR A 91 -12.87 -3.17 -20.11
C THR A 91 -12.47 -4.60 -20.45
N ASP A 92 -11.44 -4.79 -21.29
CA ASP A 92 -10.95 -6.12 -21.67
C ASP A 92 -9.99 -6.67 -20.61
N VAL A 93 -10.34 -7.82 -20.05
CA VAL A 93 -9.52 -8.52 -19.04
C VAL A 93 -8.15 -8.92 -19.58
N ARG A 94 -8.04 -9.21 -20.89
CA ARG A 94 -6.77 -9.59 -21.52
C ARG A 94 -5.76 -8.45 -21.45
N VAL A 95 -6.22 -7.20 -21.65
CA VAL A 95 -5.37 -6.01 -21.52
C VAL A 95 -4.93 -5.83 -20.08
N ARG A 96 -5.83 -5.99 -19.10
CA ARG A 96 -5.46 -5.87 -17.68
C ARG A 96 -4.47 -6.96 -17.24
N ARG A 97 -4.66 -8.20 -17.69
CA ARG A 97 -3.70 -9.29 -17.48
C ARG A 97 -2.35 -9.01 -18.12
N ALA A 98 -2.33 -8.49 -19.35
CA ALA A 98 -1.10 -8.10 -20.03
C ALA A 98 -0.31 -7.05 -19.22
N VAL A 99 -1.01 -6.06 -18.67
CA VAL A 99 -0.41 -5.08 -17.74
C VAL A 99 0.17 -5.77 -16.51
N SER A 100 -0.59 -6.63 -15.84
CA SER A 100 -0.08 -7.35 -14.66
C SER A 100 1.16 -8.19 -14.94
N LEU A 101 1.19 -8.86 -16.11
CA LEU A 101 2.30 -9.71 -16.53
C LEU A 101 3.62 -8.93 -16.69
N VAL A 102 3.59 -7.69 -17.19
CA VAL A 102 4.84 -6.94 -17.48
C VAL A 102 5.38 -6.17 -16.29
N LEU A 103 4.58 -5.89 -15.27
CA LEU A 103 5.03 -5.15 -14.09
C LEU A 103 6.20 -5.87 -13.40
N ASP A 104 7.34 -5.18 -13.25
CA ASP A 104 8.48 -5.69 -12.49
C ASP A 104 8.35 -5.34 -11.01
N ARG A 105 7.71 -6.23 -10.27
CA ARG A 105 7.44 -6.07 -8.84
C ARG A 105 8.71 -6.06 -8.00
N GLN A 106 9.76 -6.75 -8.45
CA GLN A 106 11.04 -6.75 -7.72
C GLN A 106 11.76 -5.40 -7.89
N ALA A 107 11.77 -4.85 -9.11
CA ALA A 107 12.31 -3.51 -9.35
C ALA A 107 11.50 -2.44 -8.56
N ALA A 108 10.17 -2.56 -8.55
CA ALA A 108 9.29 -1.67 -7.79
C ALA A 108 9.58 -1.73 -6.27
N LEU A 109 9.74 -2.93 -5.71
CA LEU A 109 10.08 -3.11 -4.31
C LEU A 109 11.49 -2.61 -3.97
N LYS A 110 12.45 -2.82 -4.89
CA LYS A 110 13.83 -2.31 -4.72
C LYS A 110 13.86 -0.78 -4.63
N VAL A 111 13.05 -0.08 -5.43
CA VAL A 111 12.91 1.38 -5.36
C VAL A 111 12.21 1.81 -4.07
N ALA A 112 11.19 1.08 -3.64
CA ALA A 112 10.48 1.35 -2.38
C ALA A 112 11.34 1.09 -1.14
N LYS A 113 12.41 0.24 -1.25
CA LYS A 113 13.35 -0.16 -0.18
C LYS A 113 12.71 -0.85 1.04
N ALA A 114 11.38 -0.88 1.15
CA ALA A 114 10.68 -1.47 2.28
C ALA A 114 9.30 -2.01 1.88
N GLY A 115 9.06 -3.29 2.17
CA GLY A 115 7.78 -3.94 1.86
C GLY A 115 7.90 -5.43 1.53
N VAL A 116 6.83 -5.98 0.96
CA VAL A 116 6.74 -7.37 0.51
C VAL A 116 5.91 -7.48 -0.77
N ILE A 117 6.38 -8.24 -1.76
CA ILE A 117 5.61 -8.55 -2.97
C ILE A 117 4.40 -9.39 -2.58
N ALA A 118 3.24 -9.04 -3.10
CA ALA A 118 1.98 -9.64 -2.71
C ALA A 118 0.92 -9.56 -3.80
N GLY A 119 -0.09 -10.40 -3.66
CA GLY A 119 -1.34 -10.31 -4.40
C GLY A 119 -2.24 -9.16 -3.92
N TYR A 120 -3.50 -9.48 -3.69
CA TYR A 120 -4.50 -8.50 -3.26
C TYR A 120 -4.56 -8.31 -1.76
N LEU A 121 -4.08 -9.27 -0.98
CA LEU A 121 -4.01 -9.25 0.48
C LEU A 121 -2.56 -9.35 0.96
N ASN A 122 -2.33 -8.87 2.20
CA ASN A 122 -0.98 -8.87 2.77
C ASN A 122 -0.55 -10.30 3.16
N PRO A 123 0.53 -10.86 2.56
CA PRO A 123 0.99 -12.22 2.82
C PRO A 123 1.57 -12.43 4.23
N ARG A 124 1.79 -11.36 4.98
CA ARG A 124 2.20 -11.43 6.39
C ARG A 124 1.04 -11.67 7.33
N THR A 125 -0.19 -11.64 6.82
CA THR A 125 -1.39 -12.06 7.53
C THR A 125 -1.78 -13.48 7.10
N LYS A 126 -2.61 -14.14 7.88
CA LYS A 126 -3.15 -15.46 7.49
C LYS A 126 -4.03 -15.42 6.22
N TRP A 127 -4.49 -14.23 5.82
CA TRP A 127 -5.43 -14.04 4.74
C TRP A 127 -4.80 -14.00 3.35
N GLY A 128 -3.61 -13.38 3.22
CA GLY A 128 -2.93 -13.24 1.94
C GLY A 128 -2.24 -14.53 1.47
N ILE A 129 -2.10 -14.67 0.15
CA ILE A 129 -1.30 -15.75 -0.44
C ILE A 129 0.16 -15.58 0.00
N PRO A 130 0.84 -16.62 0.51
CA PRO A 130 2.23 -16.54 0.91
C PRO A 130 3.14 -16.03 -0.22
N THR A 131 4.16 -15.24 0.12
CA THR A 131 5.06 -14.63 -0.87
C THR A 131 5.74 -15.67 -1.75
N GLU A 132 6.18 -16.80 -1.18
CA GLU A 132 6.83 -17.90 -1.91
C GLU A 132 5.89 -18.59 -2.91
N GLU A 133 4.57 -18.53 -2.68
CA GLU A 133 3.56 -19.03 -3.61
C GLU A 133 3.26 -18.01 -4.70
N ILE A 134 3.08 -16.73 -4.32
CA ILE A 134 2.78 -15.67 -5.28
C ILE A 134 3.93 -15.47 -6.28
N LEU A 135 5.18 -15.58 -5.85
CA LEU A 135 6.37 -15.40 -6.70
C LEU A 135 6.51 -16.48 -7.80
N LYS A 136 5.81 -17.61 -7.70
CA LYS A 136 5.78 -18.64 -8.75
C LYS A 136 4.79 -18.35 -9.87
N ARG A 137 3.88 -17.40 -9.66
CA ARG A 137 2.80 -17.08 -10.58
C ARG A 137 3.25 -16.24 -11.77
N PRO A 138 2.60 -16.37 -12.94
CA PRO A 138 2.74 -15.43 -14.03
C PRO A 138 2.56 -13.98 -13.55
N GLY A 139 3.41 -13.09 -14.03
CA GLY A 139 3.43 -11.70 -13.60
C GLY A 139 4.26 -11.41 -12.34
N TYR A 140 4.50 -12.39 -11.48
CA TYR A 140 5.26 -12.25 -10.25
C TYR A 140 6.66 -12.89 -10.31
N ARG A 141 6.80 -13.92 -11.14
CA ARG A 141 8.05 -14.67 -11.32
C ARG A 141 9.12 -13.86 -12.05
N GLN A 142 10.37 -14.32 -11.92
CA GLN A 142 11.53 -13.87 -12.70
C GLN A 142 12.20 -15.12 -13.35
N PRO A 143 12.85 -14.97 -14.53
CA PRO A 143 12.88 -13.77 -15.37
C PRO A 143 11.55 -13.49 -16.07
N LYS A 144 11.39 -12.25 -16.58
CA LYS A 144 10.11 -11.75 -17.14
C LYS A 144 9.86 -12.11 -18.61
N ASP A 145 10.79 -12.80 -19.28
CA ASP A 145 10.72 -13.00 -20.75
C ASP A 145 9.44 -13.71 -21.19
N GLN A 146 9.08 -14.78 -20.49
CA GLN A 146 7.85 -15.52 -20.77
C GLN A 146 6.60 -14.67 -20.52
N ASP A 147 6.58 -13.90 -19.43
CA ASP A 147 5.46 -13.04 -19.07
C ASP A 147 5.28 -11.92 -20.09
N ILE A 148 6.38 -11.34 -20.61
CA ILE A 148 6.32 -10.32 -21.66
C ILE A 148 5.81 -10.91 -22.99
N ALA A 149 6.27 -12.09 -23.35
CA ALA A 149 5.81 -12.76 -24.58
C ALA A 149 4.30 -13.03 -24.51
N GLU A 150 3.82 -13.55 -23.37
CA GLU A 150 2.39 -13.77 -23.12
C GLU A 150 1.60 -12.46 -23.10
N ALA A 151 2.12 -11.42 -22.46
CA ALA A 151 1.48 -10.11 -22.45
C ALA A 151 1.31 -9.52 -23.85
N LYS A 152 2.33 -9.64 -24.72
CA LYS A 152 2.24 -9.21 -26.12
C LYS A 152 1.19 -10.02 -26.88
N ARG A 153 1.10 -11.33 -26.66
CA ARG A 153 0.07 -12.19 -27.24
C ARG A 153 -1.33 -11.72 -26.84
N LEU A 154 -1.56 -11.50 -25.54
CA LEU A 154 -2.85 -11.00 -25.03
C LEU A 154 -3.21 -9.62 -25.57
N MET A 155 -2.24 -8.71 -25.72
CA MET A 155 -2.44 -7.40 -26.34
C MET A 155 -2.88 -7.53 -27.80
N ALA A 156 -2.26 -8.41 -28.57
CA ALA A 156 -2.62 -8.66 -29.97
C ALA A 156 -4.04 -9.25 -30.08
N GLU A 157 -4.38 -10.24 -29.25
CA GLU A 157 -5.71 -10.85 -29.20
C GLU A 157 -6.81 -9.87 -28.77
N ALA A 158 -6.45 -8.88 -27.94
CA ALA A 158 -7.34 -7.80 -27.55
C ALA A 158 -7.48 -6.69 -28.62
N GLY A 159 -6.81 -6.81 -29.78
CA GLY A 159 -6.84 -5.83 -30.84
C GLY A 159 -5.85 -4.67 -30.70
N HIS A 160 -4.87 -4.80 -29.82
CA HIS A 160 -3.85 -3.78 -29.56
C HIS A 160 -2.41 -4.25 -29.82
N PRO A 161 -2.09 -4.83 -30.99
CA PRO A 161 -0.75 -5.40 -31.26
C PRO A 161 0.37 -4.35 -31.18
N ASN A 162 0.04 -3.07 -31.45
CA ASN A 162 0.99 -1.94 -31.40
C ASN A 162 0.84 -1.10 -30.13
N GLY A 163 0.06 -1.58 -29.15
CA GLY A 163 -0.27 -0.83 -27.94
C GLY A 163 -1.15 0.39 -28.16
N PHE A 164 -1.13 1.32 -27.21
CA PHE A 164 -1.91 2.55 -27.21
C PHE A 164 -1.27 3.60 -26.31
N GLU A 165 -1.79 4.83 -26.34
CA GLU A 165 -1.37 5.90 -25.42
C GLU A 165 -2.33 6.02 -24.24
N VAL A 166 -1.79 6.33 -23.05
CA VAL A 166 -2.62 6.49 -21.86
C VAL A 166 -1.99 7.47 -20.85
N PRO A 167 -2.79 8.41 -20.29
CA PRO A 167 -2.36 9.16 -19.13
C PRO A 167 -2.32 8.24 -17.90
N LEU A 168 -1.19 8.24 -17.19
CA LEU A 168 -1.01 7.56 -15.92
C LEU A 168 -0.96 8.61 -14.81
N LEU A 169 -2.06 8.78 -14.10
CA LEU A 169 -2.09 9.68 -12.95
C LEU A 169 -1.16 9.16 -11.86
N CYS A 170 -0.38 10.04 -11.25
CA CYS A 170 0.35 9.72 -10.04
C CYS A 170 0.22 10.88 -9.05
N ARG A 171 0.12 10.56 -7.78
CA ARG A 171 0.10 11.58 -6.73
C ARG A 171 1.44 12.29 -6.71
N GLN A 172 1.41 13.63 -6.62
CA GLN A 172 2.63 14.43 -6.45
C GLN A 172 3.41 13.94 -5.22
N GLY A 173 4.71 13.73 -5.41
CA GLY A 173 5.63 13.24 -4.39
C GLY A 173 6.59 12.20 -4.95
N VAL A 174 7.83 12.24 -4.44
CA VAL A 174 8.97 11.47 -4.97
C VAL A 174 8.66 9.97 -5.09
N ASP A 175 8.08 9.38 -4.07
CA ASP A 175 7.80 7.94 -4.05
C ASP A 175 6.84 7.51 -5.16
N CYS A 176 5.74 8.26 -5.32
CA CYS A 176 4.73 7.93 -6.33
C CYS A 176 5.25 8.15 -7.74
N GLU A 177 6.00 9.24 -7.94
CA GLU A 177 6.58 9.58 -9.24
C GLU A 177 7.65 8.57 -9.68
N GLN A 178 8.50 8.09 -8.75
CA GLN A 178 9.47 7.04 -9.03
C GLN A 178 8.78 5.72 -9.39
N GLN A 179 7.74 5.32 -8.66
CA GLN A 179 6.95 4.13 -8.99
C GLN A 179 6.24 4.27 -10.34
N ALA A 180 5.70 5.45 -10.64
CA ALA A 180 5.06 5.73 -11.93
C ALA A 180 6.07 5.65 -13.08
N ALA A 181 7.29 6.12 -12.91
CA ALA A 181 8.35 6.02 -13.93
C ALA A 181 8.71 4.56 -14.26
N LEU A 182 8.81 3.69 -13.25
CA LEU A 182 8.99 2.25 -13.45
C LEU A 182 7.79 1.64 -14.20
N THR A 183 6.58 1.96 -13.78
CA THR A 183 5.36 1.47 -14.44
C THR A 183 5.32 1.90 -15.91
N VAL A 184 5.69 3.14 -16.24
CA VAL A 184 5.80 3.63 -17.62
C VAL A 184 6.79 2.79 -18.43
N SER A 185 7.97 2.51 -17.86
CA SER A 185 8.99 1.67 -18.50
C SER A 185 8.49 0.23 -18.75
N ASP A 186 7.81 -0.37 -17.77
CA ASP A 186 7.28 -1.72 -17.90
C ASP A 186 6.18 -1.80 -18.98
N LEU A 187 5.26 -0.85 -18.99
CA LEU A 187 4.16 -0.77 -19.95
C LEU A 187 4.68 -0.58 -21.39
N ALA A 188 5.77 0.14 -21.57
CA ALA A 188 6.40 0.33 -22.87
C ALA A 188 6.87 -0.99 -23.52
N ARG A 189 7.19 -2.03 -22.71
CA ARG A 189 7.61 -3.36 -23.18
C ARG A 189 6.52 -4.08 -23.98
N ILE A 190 5.26 -3.68 -23.81
CA ILE A 190 4.09 -4.22 -24.55
C ILE A 190 3.42 -3.17 -25.45
N GLY A 191 4.13 -2.08 -25.74
CA GLY A 191 3.65 -1.03 -26.65
C GLY A 191 2.70 0.00 -26.01
N ILE A 192 2.39 -0.09 -24.72
CA ILE A 192 1.58 0.92 -24.05
C ILE A 192 2.46 2.14 -23.71
N ARG A 193 2.17 3.26 -24.38
CA ARG A 193 2.87 4.55 -24.17
C ARG A 193 2.18 5.35 -23.08
N ALA A 194 2.50 5.01 -21.83
CA ALA A 194 1.96 5.71 -20.69
C ALA A 194 2.72 7.03 -20.45
N ARG A 195 1.98 8.10 -20.18
CA ARG A 195 2.53 9.40 -19.80
C ARG A 195 2.16 9.70 -18.35
N SER A 196 3.17 9.78 -17.49
CA SER A 196 2.98 10.14 -16.08
C SER A 196 2.42 11.57 -15.95
N VAL A 197 1.39 11.71 -15.13
CA VAL A 197 0.69 12.97 -14.86
C VAL A 197 0.65 13.19 -13.35
N PRO A 198 1.64 13.93 -12.78
CA PRO A 198 1.63 14.28 -11.37
C PRO A 198 0.39 15.11 -11.02
N THR A 199 -0.34 14.67 -10.00
CA THR A 199 -1.66 15.22 -9.65
C THR A 199 -1.73 15.46 -8.13
N ALA A 200 -2.26 16.59 -7.71
CA ALA A 200 -2.48 16.87 -6.30
C ALA A 200 -3.46 15.86 -5.68
N ALA A 201 -3.27 15.50 -4.42
CA ALA A 201 -4.01 14.42 -3.77
C ALA A 201 -5.53 14.60 -3.76
N ASN A 202 -6.00 15.83 -3.52
CA ASN A 202 -7.43 16.18 -3.55
C ASN A 202 -8.01 16.06 -4.98
N VAL A 203 -7.29 16.54 -5.99
CA VAL A 203 -7.69 16.44 -7.40
C VAL A 203 -7.75 14.97 -7.84
N GLN A 204 -6.74 14.16 -7.48
CA GLN A 204 -6.75 12.74 -7.80
C GLN A 204 -7.94 12.03 -7.16
N THR A 205 -8.26 12.34 -5.90
CA THR A 205 -9.42 11.75 -5.20
C THR A 205 -10.74 12.14 -5.88
N GLU A 206 -10.87 13.38 -6.33
CA GLU A 206 -12.05 13.85 -7.06
C GLU A 206 -12.20 13.11 -8.40
N LEU A 207 -11.12 13.02 -9.19
CA LEU A 207 -11.11 12.29 -10.47
C LEU A 207 -11.48 10.80 -10.27
N PHE A 208 -11.02 10.18 -9.20
CA PHE A 208 -11.40 8.81 -8.86
C PHE A 208 -12.90 8.69 -8.53
N GLY A 209 -13.41 9.58 -7.69
CA GLY A 209 -14.84 9.62 -7.35
C GLY A 209 -15.74 9.80 -8.56
N GLN A 210 -15.36 10.67 -9.49
CA GLN A 210 -16.08 10.94 -10.73
C GLN A 210 -15.84 9.88 -11.82
N GLY A 211 -14.78 9.03 -11.70
CA GLY A 211 -14.36 8.08 -12.74
C GLY A 211 -13.71 8.75 -13.96
N GLN A 212 -13.21 9.95 -13.79
CA GLN A 212 -12.57 10.75 -14.84
C GLN A 212 -11.07 10.48 -14.90
N PHE A 213 -10.70 9.23 -14.99
CA PHE A 213 -9.32 8.78 -15.19
C PHE A 213 -9.31 7.49 -16.01
N SER A 214 -8.17 7.17 -16.60
CA SER A 214 -7.94 5.91 -17.31
C SER A 214 -7.14 4.94 -16.46
N ALA A 215 -5.91 5.31 -16.09
CA ALA A 215 -5.04 4.54 -15.21
C ALA A 215 -4.35 5.46 -14.21
N ALA A 216 -4.03 4.94 -13.04
CA ALA A 216 -3.31 5.70 -12.03
C ALA A 216 -2.40 4.80 -11.18
N GLN A 217 -1.22 5.33 -10.82
CA GLN A 217 -0.44 4.76 -9.72
C GLN A 217 -1.22 4.95 -8.41
N TYR A 218 -1.39 3.88 -7.66
CA TYR A 218 -2.32 3.84 -6.56
C TYR A 218 -1.71 3.25 -5.30
N SER A 219 -2.10 3.82 -4.18
CA SER A 219 -1.84 3.23 -2.87
C SER A 219 -3.12 3.23 -2.04
N ALA A 220 -3.49 2.07 -1.54
CA ALA A 220 -4.59 1.90 -0.60
C ALA A 220 -4.05 1.46 0.74
N THR A 221 -4.51 2.08 1.81
CA THR A 221 -4.23 1.65 3.18
C THR A 221 -5.51 1.13 3.82
N SER A 222 -5.41 -0.02 4.44
CA SER A 222 -6.47 -0.57 5.28
C SER A 222 -6.23 -0.16 6.74
N PRO A 223 -7.27 0.25 7.47
CA PRO A 223 -7.15 0.53 8.90
C PRO A 223 -7.16 -0.74 9.76
N LEU A 224 -7.48 -1.89 9.19
CA LEU A 224 -7.67 -3.15 9.91
C LEU A 224 -6.91 -4.29 9.25
N SER A 225 -6.45 -5.25 10.04
CA SER A 225 -5.85 -6.51 9.56
C SER A 225 -6.89 -7.49 9.00
N ASP A 226 -8.18 -7.22 9.18
CA ASP A 226 -9.25 -8.04 8.61
C ASP A 226 -9.32 -7.84 7.09
N PRO A 227 -9.49 -8.92 6.28
CA PRO A 227 -9.50 -8.84 4.82
C PRO A 227 -10.65 -7.98 4.28
N ASP A 228 -11.74 -7.80 5.02
CA ASP A 228 -12.90 -7.01 4.61
C ASP A 228 -12.52 -5.59 4.21
N SER A 229 -11.62 -4.98 4.95
CA SER A 229 -11.21 -3.59 4.72
C SER A 229 -10.52 -3.37 3.38
N LEU A 230 -9.83 -4.38 2.83
CA LEU A 230 -9.26 -4.36 1.48
C LEU A 230 -10.21 -4.91 0.42
N LEU A 231 -10.94 -6.00 0.73
CA LEU A 231 -11.83 -6.64 -0.24
C LEU A 231 -13.03 -5.76 -0.61
N THR A 232 -13.52 -4.92 0.32
CA THR A 232 -14.60 -3.95 0.02
C THR A 232 -14.25 -2.98 -1.11
N LEU A 233 -12.95 -2.75 -1.38
CA LEU A 233 -12.49 -1.90 -2.48
C LEU A 233 -12.79 -2.48 -3.87
N TYR A 234 -13.20 -3.74 -3.96
CA TYR A 234 -13.49 -4.46 -5.21
C TYR A 234 -14.96 -4.84 -5.35
N LEU A 235 -15.82 -4.49 -4.39
CA LEU A 235 -17.25 -4.82 -4.44
C LEU A 235 -18.00 -3.89 -5.38
N THR A 236 -18.93 -4.46 -6.11
CA THR A 236 -19.81 -3.73 -7.01
C THR A 236 -20.56 -2.62 -6.27
N GLY A 237 -20.48 -1.41 -6.78
CA GLY A 237 -21.19 -0.24 -6.22
C GLY A 237 -20.60 0.32 -4.92
N ASN A 238 -19.48 -0.21 -4.40
CA ASN A 238 -18.82 0.38 -3.24
C ASN A 238 -18.21 1.74 -3.62
N GLY A 239 -18.46 2.79 -2.83
CA GLY A 239 -17.99 4.15 -3.10
C GLY A 239 -16.47 4.33 -3.13
N ARG A 240 -15.71 3.38 -2.57
CA ARG A 240 -14.24 3.34 -2.64
C ARG A 240 -13.69 2.41 -3.72
N ASN A 241 -14.55 1.72 -4.46
CA ASN A 241 -14.17 0.93 -5.63
C ASN A 241 -13.88 1.86 -6.82
N TRP A 242 -12.76 2.55 -6.74
CA TRP A 242 -12.37 3.51 -7.78
C TRP A 242 -12.03 2.86 -9.11
N SER A 243 -11.64 1.58 -9.12
CA SER A 243 -11.50 0.81 -10.37
C SER A 243 -12.82 0.60 -11.12
N ARG A 244 -13.96 0.88 -10.47
CA ARG A 244 -15.32 0.63 -10.99
C ARG A 244 -15.54 -0.80 -11.45
N PHE A 245 -14.78 -1.71 -10.86
CA PHE A 245 -14.85 -3.13 -11.11
C PHE A 245 -16.17 -3.71 -10.62
N SER A 246 -16.65 -4.73 -11.30
CA SER A 246 -17.87 -5.45 -10.94
C SER A 246 -17.71 -6.94 -11.24
N ASP A 247 -17.97 -7.76 -10.24
CA ASP A 247 -18.01 -9.22 -10.36
C ASP A 247 -18.98 -9.83 -9.36
N ALA A 248 -20.09 -10.34 -9.86
CA ALA A 248 -21.16 -10.89 -9.02
C ALA A 248 -20.71 -12.09 -8.17
N GLN A 249 -19.70 -12.83 -8.62
CA GLN A 249 -19.18 -13.97 -7.86
C GLN A 249 -18.35 -13.52 -6.66
N ILE A 250 -17.53 -12.47 -6.82
CA ILE A 250 -16.79 -11.85 -5.70
C ILE A 250 -17.79 -11.26 -4.69
N ASP A 251 -18.82 -10.55 -5.15
CA ASP A 251 -19.87 -9.99 -4.28
C ASP A 251 -20.57 -11.09 -3.46
N ALA A 252 -20.88 -12.24 -4.10
CA ALA A 252 -21.49 -13.38 -3.42
C ALA A 252 -20.56 -13.99 -2.37
N TRP A 253 -19.31 -14.25 -2.73
CA TRP A 253 -18.32 -14.81 -1.79
C TRP A 253 -17.97 -13.84 -0.66
N PHE A 254 -17.97 -12.54 -0.91
CA PHE A 254 -17.78 -11.56 0.15
C PHE A 254 -18.93 -11.62 1.19
N LYS A 255 -20.17 -11.73 0.76
CA LYS A 255 -21.32 -11.92 1.64
C LYS A 255 -21.26 -13.25 2.40
N GLU A 256 -20.78 -14.31 1.75
CA GLU A 256 -20.61 -15.63 2.36
C GLU A 256 -19.53 -15.58 3.47
N GLN A 257 -18.33 -15.05 3.19
CA GLN A 257 -17.25 -14.97 4.16
C GLN A 257 -17.63 -14.11 5.38
N ALA A 258 -18.38 -13.01 5.18
CA ALA A 258 -18.81 -12.12 6.26
C ALA A 258 -19.79 -12.78 7.26
N ARG A 259 -20.40 -13.92 6.90
CA ARG A 259 -21.31 -14.71 7.74
C ARG A 259 -20.66 -16.00 8.25
N THR A 260 -19.43 -16.29 7.84
CA THR A 260 -18.74 -17.54 8.17
C THR A 260 -17.91 -17.35 9.44
N LEU A 261 -18.39 -17.92 10.56
CA LEU A 261 -17.70 -17.84 11.86
C LEU A 261 -16.49 -18.79 11.96
N ASP A 262 -16.54 -19.91 11.25
CA ASP A 262 -15.43 -20.86 11.17
C ASP A 262 -14.27 -20.22 10.40
N GLN A 263 -13.12 -20.06 11.07
CA GLN A 263 -11.99 -19.34 10.52
C GLN A 263 -11.35 -20.01 9.31
N GLU A 264 -11.29 -21.35 9.28
CA GLU A 264 -10.70 -22.09 8.17
C GLU A 264 -11.59 -22.01 6.92
N LYS A 265 -12.90 -22.15 7.11
CA LYS A 265 -13.87 -21.97 6.02
C LYS A 265 -13.86 -20.53 5.49
N ARG A 266 -13.80 -19.55 6.40
CA ARG A 266 -13.70 -18.14 6.02
C ARG A 266 -12.41 -17.89 5.22
N LEU A 267 -11.26 -18.44 5.66
CA LEU A 267 -10.00 -18.34 4.95
C LEU A 267 -10.10 -18.91 3.54
N ALA A 268 -10.72 -20.09 3.38
CA ALA A 268 -10.90 -20.71 2.07
C ALA A 268 -11.72 -19.84 1.12
N ILE A 269 -12.78 -19.16 1.62
CA ILE A 269 -13.59 -18.24 0.80
C ILE A 269 -12.76 -17.00 0.42
N VAL A 270 -12.07 -16.40 1.38
CA VAL A 270 -11.20 -15.22 1.14
C VAL A 270 -10.13 -15.55 0.11
N ARG A 271 -9.55 -16.77 0.16
CA ARG A 271 -8.57 -17.24 -0.81
C ARG A 271 -9.16 -17.32 -2.23
N ARG A 272 -10.39 -17.83 -2.36
CA ARG A 272 -11.10 -17.86 -3.66
C ARG A 272 -11.34 -16.45 -4.22
N ILE A 273 -11.64 -15.47 -3.36
CA ILE A 273 -11.78 -14.07 -3.78
C ILE A 273 -10.44 -13.53 -4.29
N GLU A 274 -9.35 -13.73 -3.54
CA GLU A 274 -8.03 -13.25 -3.94
C GLU A 274 -7.57 -13.86 -5.27
N GLU A 275 -7.77 -15.18 -5.46
CA GLU A 275 -7.48 -15.88 -6.71
C GLU A 275 -8.24 -15.27 -7.90
N ARG A 276 -9.53 -15.01 -7.72
CA ARG A 276 -10.34 -14.41 -8.78
C ARG A 276 -9.93 -12.96 -9.09
N LEU A 277 -9.53 -12.20 -8.09
CA LEU A 277 -8.98 -10.85 -8.30
C LEU A 277 -7.66 -10.90 -9.08
N LEU A 278 -6.78 -11.86 -8.81
CA LEU A 278 -5.57 -12.12 -9.58
C LEU A 278 -5.86 -12.52 -11.03
N ASP A 279 -6.96 -13.25 -11.26
CA ASP A 279 -7.38 -13.59 -12.62
C ASP A 279 -7.98 -12.40 -13.39
N LEU A 280 -8.66 -11.50 -12.73
CA LEU A 280 -9.39 -10.39 -13.35
C LEU A 280 -8.63 -9.07 -13.39
N GLU A 281 -7.61 -8.92 -12.53
CA GLU A 281 -6.66 -7.82 -12.46
C GLU A 281 -7.29 -6.41 -12.56
N PRO A 282 -8.28 -6.07 -11.71
CA PRO A 282 -8.82 -4.71 -11.69
C PRO A 282 -7.82 -3.68 -11.18
N VAL A 283 -6.93 -4.11 -10.27
CA VAL A 283 -5.87 -3.29 -9.66
C VAL A 283 -4.61 -4.14 -9.54
N PRO A 284 -3.84 -4.34 -10.64
CA PRO A 284 -2.58 -5.07 -10.57
C PRO A 284 -1.71 -4.62 -9.40
N SER A 285 -1.47 -5.55 -8.46
CA SER A 285 -0.71 -5.29 -7.23
C SER A 285 0.79 -5.27 -7.52
N LEU A 286 1.52 -4.37 -6.89
CA LEU A 286 2.98 -4.36 -6.87
C LEU A 286 3.52 -4.98 -5.58
N PHE A 287 3.25 -4.35 -4.46
CA PHE A 287 3.74 -4.79 -3.15
C PHE A 287 2.88 -4.18 -2.02
N PHE A 288 3.02 -4.72 -0.82
CA PHE A 288 2.61 -4.05 0.41
C PHE A 288 3.81 -3.34 1.00
N ARG A 289 3.63 -2.05 1.31
CA ARG A 289 4.67 -1.18 1.86
C ARG A 289 4.90 -1.50 3.34
N ASP A 290 6.13 -1.43 3.81
CA ASP A 290 6.41 -1.28 5.23
C ASP A 290 6.38 0.20 5.62
N TYR A 291 5.97 0.47 6.85
CA TYR A 291 6.14 1.77 7.45
C TYR A 291 7.42 1.80 8.29
N LEU A 292 8.06 2.93 8.24
CA LEU A 292 9.27 3.22 9.00
C LEU A 292 8.97 4.34 9.98
N ARG A 293 9.27 4.12 11.25
CA ARG A 293 9.08 5.10 12.30
C ARG A 293 10.42 5.44 12.93
N GLY A 294 10.63 6.72 13.21
CA GLY A 294 11.72 7.18 14.05
C GLY A 294 11.22 7.40 15.47
N ARG A 295 11.89 6.78 16.43
CA ARG A 295 11.61 6.92 17.86
C ARG A 295 12.88 7.29 18.61
N SER A 296 12.84 8.33 19.43
CA SER A 296 13.95 8.64 20.34
C SER A 296 14.22 7.46 21.28
N ALA A 297 15.49 7.15 21.52
CA ALA A 297 15.90 6.05 22.37
C ALA A 297 15.39 6.20 23.83
N ILE A 298 15.12 7.44 24.27
CA ILE A 298 14.56 7.68 25.62
C ILE A 298 13.07 7.32 25.74
N VAL A 299 12.35 7.14 24.63
CA VAL A 299 10.93 6.73 24.66
C VAL A 299 10.87 5.22 24.82
N GLN A 300 10.36 4.77 25.95
CA GLN A 300 10.24 3.36 26.31
C GLN A 300 8.76 2.94 26.40
N GLY A 301 8.50 1.63 26.41
CA GLY A 301 7.17 1.05 26.60
C GLY A 301 6.19 1.27 25.45
N PHE A 302 6.57 2.08 24.46
CA PHE A 302 5.76 2.29 23.27
C PHE A 302 5.69 1.00 22.44
N ARG A 303 4.49 0.63 22.05
CA ARG A 303 4.24 -0.53 21.18
C ARG A 303 3.60 -0.06 19.88
N SER A 304 4.22 -0.40 18.77
CA SER A 304 3.62 -0.26 17.44
C SER A 304 3.09 -1.59 16.97
N GLY A 305 1.95 -1.58 16.29
CA GLY A 305 1.37 -2.73 15.66
C GLY A 305 1.17 -2.53 14.15
N PRO A 306 0.65 -3.55 13.44
CA PRO A 306 0.51 -3.53 11.99
C PRO A 306 -0.59 -2.60 11.48
N ASP A 307 -1.46 -2.11 12.35
CA ASP A 307 -2.63 -1.33 11.99
C ASP A 307 -2.46 0.16 12.29
N VAL A 308 -2.69 1.00 11.28
CA VAL A 308 -2.48 2.46 11.32
C VAL A 308 -3.24 3.17 12.44
N PHE A 309 -4.34 2.58 12.92
CA PHE A 309 -5.23 3.21 13.90
C PHE A 309 -5.34 2.47 15.23
N GLN A 310 -4.83 1.25 15.35
CA GLN A 310 -5.00 0.43 16.55
C GLN A 310 -3.78 0.39 17.46
N ASP A 311 -2.63 0.86 17.00
CA ASP A 311 -1.36 0.49 17.62
C ASP A 311 -0.51 1.66 18.11
N GLU A 312 -1.07 2.86 18.18
CA GLU A 312 -0.42 3.96 18.89
C GLU A 312 -0.81 3.93 20.38
N ASN A 313 -0.39 2.87 21.07
CA ASN A 313 -0.68 2.68 22.47
C ASN A 313 0.27 3.54 23.35
N LEU A 314 0.02 4.86 23.33
CA LEU A 314 0.80 5.85 24.10
C LEU A 314 0.59 5.73 25.61
N GLU A 315 -0.42 4.99 26.08
CA GLU A 315 -0.65 4.76 27.52
C GLU A 315 0.46 3.96 28.19
N TYR A 316 1.25 3.19 27.42
CA TYR A 316 2.39 2.42 27.91
C TYR A 316 3.71 3.17 27.76
N ALA A 317 3.70 4.30 27.06
CA ALA A 317 4.92 5.06 26.83
C ALA A 317 5.39 5.78 28.08
N TRP A 318 6.69 5.74 28.32
CA TRP A 318 7.37 6.50 29.37
C TRP A 318 8.74 6.98 28.88
N LEU A 319 9.34 7.91 29.57
CA LEU A 319 10.64 8.50 29.21
C LEU A 319 11.73 8.03 30.19
N ASP A 320 12.76 7.40 29.64
CA ASP A 320 14.01 7.10 30.31
C ASP A 320 14.90 8.34 30.22
N LYS A 321 15.02 9.09 31.36
CA LYS A 321 15.74 10.36 31.43
C LYS A 321 17.07 10.20 32.13
#